data_cbd44c886c1fe3af868b53424a536f5d
#
_entry.id   cbd44c886c1fe3af868b53424a536f5d
#
_cell.length_a   1.000
_cell.length_b   1.000
_cell.length_c   1.000
_cell.angle_alpha   90.00
_cell.angle_beta   90.00
_cell.angle_gamma   90.00
#
_symmetry.space_group_name_H-M   'P 1'
#
loop_
_entity.id
_entity.type
_entity.pdbx_description
1 polymer ?
#
loop_
_entity_poly.entity_id
_entity_poly.type
_entity_poly.pdbx_seq_one_letter_code
_entity_poly.pdbx_strand_id
1 'polypeptide(L)'
;MKAAYITIHDKIKEQIDQGIWTIGQRLPSERDLSEEFGVSRMTLRQGITLLVEEGVLQRKVGSGTYVASTRVQEKMRGTTSFTELVLLQGKTPTSKLLSYTRTKPNEKEIEELGLSRGESIIRMERVRYADNVPVVYEVASIPERLIKNVPKEEVTNHFFKTLVDNGYRIGTSKQTIFARLANEKVAQYLEITKNKAILALKQVSYLEDGQAFEFVNSQYVGERFEFYLENN
;
A
#
# COMPACT_ATOMS: atom_id res chain seq x y z
N MET A 1 39.25 10.98 6.42
CA MET A 1 39.12 9.76 5.56
C MET A 1 37.75 9.15 5.87
N LYS A 2 36.91 8.89 4.85
CA LYS A 2 35.57 8.30 5.04
C LYS A 2 35.72 6.84 5.49
N ALA A 3 34.96 6.39 6.47
CA ALA A 3 35.07 5.00 6.94
C ALA A 3 34.71 4.02 5.81
N ALA A 4 35.41 2.90 5.71
CA ALA A 4 35.25 1.96 4.61
C ALA A 4 33.81 1.43 4.44
N TYR A 5 33.09 1.20 5.55
CA TYR A 5 31.68 0.73 5.50
C TYR A 5 30.73 1.81 4.95
N ILE A 6 31.02 3.11 5.14
CA ILE A 6 30.24 4.20 4.54
C ILE A 6 30.49 4.26 3.02
N THR A 7 31.71 4.00 2.58
CA THR A 7 32.02 3.93 1.15
C THR A 7 31.28 2.76 0.48
N ILE A 8 31.13 1.64 1.15
CA ILE A 8 30.35 0.49 0.67
C ILE A 8 28.86 0.84 0.62
N HIS A 9 28.32 1.43 1.69
CA HIS A 9 26.96 1.93 1.74
C HIS A 9 26.63 2.81 0.52
N ASP A 10 27.45 3.83 0.27
CA ASP A 10 27.23 4.77 -0.84
C ASP A 10 27.30 4.08 -2.22
N LYS A 11 28.27 3.19 -2.42
CA LYS A 11 28.41 2.44 -3.68
C LYS A 11 27.20 1.55 -3.95
N ILE A 12 26.72 0.82 -2.95
CA ILE A 12 25.53 -0.04 -3.10
C ILE A 12 24.30 0.82 -3.43
N LYS A 13 24.14 1.94 -2.72
CA LYS A 13 23.04 2.88 -2.97
C LYS A 13 23.09 3.46 -4.38
N GLU A 14 24.26 3.88 -4.83
CA GLU A 14 24.49 4.39 -6.19
C GLU A 14 24.14 3.33 -7.26
N GLN A 15 24.52 2.07 -7.06
CA GLN A 15 24.20 0.98 -7.99
C GLN A 15 22.69 0.70 -8.05
N ILE A 16 21.97 0.86 -6.93
CA ILE A 16 20.50 0.75 -6.89
C ILE A 16 19.90 1.95 -7.64
N ASP A 17 20.37 3.18 -7.39
CA ASP A 17 19.87 4.39 -8.04
C ASP A 17 20.11 4.37 -9.56
N GLN A 18 21.22 3.77 -10.01
CA GLN A 18 21.54 3.54 -11.43
C GLN A 18 20.78 2.37 -12.06
N GLY A 19 19.99 1.61 -11.26
CA GLY A 19 19.20 0.48 -11.74
C GLY A 19 20.03 -0.80 -12.01
N ILE A 20 21.30 -0.86 -11.56
CA ILE A 20 22.13 -2.08 -11.65
C ILE A 20 21.51 -3.18 -10.78
N TRP A 21 21.04 -2.82 -9.59
CA TRP A 21 20.17 -3.66 -8.77
C TRP A 21 18.78 -3.07 -8.69
N THR A 22 17.79 -3.80 -9.13
CA THR A 22 16.40 -3.36 -9.15
C THR A 22 15.66 -3.75 -7.88
N ILE A 23 14.58 -3.04 -7.57
CA ILE A 23 13.71 -3.32 -6.42
C ILE A 23 13.28 -4.80 -6.44
N GLY A 24 13.37 -5.45 -5.29
CA GLY A 24 13.04 -6.87 -5.13
C GLY A 24 14.14 -7.83 -5.56
N GLN A 25 15.19 -7.34 -6.24
CA GLN A 25 16.31 -8.17 -6.65
C GLN A 25 17.15 -8.60 -5.44
N ARG A 26 17.57 -9.86 -5.46
CA ARG A 26 18.51 -10.40 -4.47
C ARG A 26 19.92 -9.90 -4.78
N LEU A 27 20.60 -9.35 -3.79
CA LEU A 27 22.02 -9.02 -3.88
C LEU A 27 22.86 -10.29 -3.92
N PRO A 28 24.05 -10.26 -4.53
CA PRO A 28 25.05 -11.31 -4.38
C PRO A 28 25.35 -11.60 -2.91
N SER A 29 25.95 -12.75 -2.61
CA SER A 29 26.25 -13.10 -1.22
C SER A 29 27.23 -12.09 -0.57
N GLU A 30 27.19 -11.97 0.77
CA GLU A 30 28.16 -11.12 1.49
C GLU A 30 29.64 -11.50 1.18
N ARG A 31 29.87 -12.77 0.82
CA ARG A 31 31.19 -13.23 0.39
C ARG A 31 31.56 -12.64 -0.95
N ASP A 32 30.70 -12.80 -1.95
CA ASP A 32 30.97 -12.37 -3.32
C ASP A 32 31.12 -10.85 -3.40
N LEU A 33 30.23 -10.10 -2.70
CA LEU A 33 30.33 -8.64 -2.59
C LEU A 33 31.58 -8.16 -1.85
N SER A 34 32.03 -8.90 -0.81
CA SER A 34 33.25 -8.53 -0.12
C SER A 34 34.51 -8.70 -1.00
N GLU A 35 34.52 -9.73 -1.84
CA GLU A 35 35.55 -9.97 -2.85
C GLU A 35 35.51 -8.88 -3.95
N GLU A 36 34.32 -8.57 -4.49
CA GLU A 36 34.11 -7.55 -5.52
C GLU A 36 34.53 -6.15 -5.06
N PHE A 37 34.18 -5.76 -3.84
CA PHE A 37 34.51 -4.43 -3.30
C PHE A 37 35.90 -4.38 -2.64
N GLY A 38 36.61 -5.50 -2.53
CA GLY A 38 37.95 -5.56 -1.94
C GLY A 38 37.98 -5.21 -0.45
N VAL A 39 36.95 -5.59 0.32
CA VAL A 39 36.81 -5.28 1.74
C VAL A 39 36.61 -6.54 2.59
N SER A 40 36.80 -6.42 3.91
CA SER A 40 36.46 -7.52 4.80
C SER A 40 34.93 -7.75 4.85
N ARG A 41 34.50 -9.00 5.11
CA ARG A 41 33.07 -9.33 5.29
C ARG A 41 32.43 -8.53 6.42
N MET A 42 33.19 -8.21 7.48
CA MET A 42 32.69 -7.36 8.58
C MET A 42 32.40 -5.94 8.12
N THR A 43 33.28 -5.35 7.33
CA THR A 43 33.11 -4.01 6.76
C THR A 43 31.91 -3.97 5.80
N LEU A 44 31.77 -4.98 4.94
CA LEU A 44 30.64 -5.11 4.05
C LEU A 44 29.32 -5.23 4.84
N ARG A 45 29.29 -6.11 5.84
CA ARG A 45 28.11 -6.33 6.69
C ARG A 45 27.67 -5.07 7.42
N GLN A 46 28.60 -4.24 7.88
CA GLN A 46 28.30 -2.92 8.46
C GLN A 46 27.61 -2.00 7.44
N GLY A 47 28.13 -1.90 6.22
CA GLY A 47 27.51 -1.11 5.15
C GLY A 47 26.10 -1.60 4.78
N ILE A 48 25.94 -2.93 4.65
CA ILE A 48 24.63 -3.54 4.40
C ILE A 48 23.66 -3.30 5.57
N THR A 49 24.13 -3.36 6.81
CA THR A 49 23.28 -3.12 7.99
C THR A 49 22.74 -1.71 8.01
N LEU A 50 23.54 -0.70 7.71
CA LEU A 50 23.07 0.67 7.56
C LEU A 50 22.00 0.81 6.47
N LEU A 51 22.20 0.18 5.30
CA LEU A 51 21.22 0.19 4.22
C LEU A 51 19.92 -0.51 4.61
N VAL A 52 19.99 -1.53 5.48
CA VAL A 52 18.79 -2.19 6.03
C VAL A 52 18.08 -1.28 7.03
N GLU A 53 18.83 -0.59 7.91
CA GLU A 53 18.30 0.40 8.85
C GLU A 53 17.66 1.61 8.13
N GLU A 54 18.23 2.03 6.99
CA GLU A 54 17.64 3.04 6.11
C GLU A 54 16.46 2.54 5.28
N GLY A 55 16.13 1.24 5.32
CA GLY A 55 15.07 0.66 4.50
C GLY A 55 15.38 0.54 3.00
N VAL A 56 16.64 0.74 2.60
CA VAL A 56 17.11 0.56 1.21
C VAL A 56 17.28 -0.91 0.87
N LEU A 57 17.67 -1.71 1.84
CA LEU A 57 17.77 -3.16 1.75
C LEU A 57 16.89 -3.85 2.78
N GLN A 58 16.50 -5.09 2.51
CA GLN A 58 15.81 -5.97 3.47
C GLN A 58 16.49 -7.33 3.56
N ARG A 59 16.61 -7.87 4.77
CA ARG A 59 17.08 -9.24 5.01
C ARG A 59 15.90 -10.20 5.10
N LYS A 60 15.93 -11.28 4.30
CA LYS A 60 14.99 -12.40 4.42
C LYS A 60 15.75 -13.57 5.05
N VAL A 61 15.37 -13.98 6.25
CA VAL A 61 16.04 -15.06 6.99
C VAL A 61 16.11 -16.33 6.12
N GLY A 62 17.31 -16.90 6.01
CA GLY A 62 17.56 -18.10 5.18
C GLY A 62 17.56 -17.86 3.68
N SER A 63 17.21 -16.67 3.19
CA SER A 63 17.08 -16.38 1.76
C SER A 63 18.09 -15.36 1.22
N GLY A 64 18.54 -14.41 2.03
CA GLY A 64 19.55 -13.42 1.64
C GLY A 64 19.13 -11.97 1.86
N THR A 65 19.87 -11.04 1.24
CA THR A 65 19.61 -9.59 1.25
C THR A 65 19.03 -9.17 -0.11
N TYR A 66 18.00 -8.34 -0.07
CA TYR A 66 17.27 -7.89 -1.26
C TYR A 66 17.20 -6.37 -1.27
N VAL A 67 17.13 -5.78 -2.46
CA VAL A 67 16.78 -4.36 -2.58
C VAL A 67 15.36 -4.18 -2.05
N ALA A 68 15.20 -3.38 -1.01
CA ALA A 68 13.90 -3.15 -0.40
C ALA A 68 13.04 -2.30 -1.34
N SER A 69 11.76 -2.61 -1.41
CA SER A 69 10.79 -1.69 -1.97
C SER A 69 10.45 -0.66 -0.90
N THR A 70 10.72 0.61 -1.16
CA THR A 70 10.17 1.72 -0.36
C THR A 70 8.67 1.85 -0.58
N ARG A 71 8.16 1.21 -1.66
CA ARG A 71 6.75 1.18 -2.00
C ARG A 71 6.00 0.19 -1.12
N VAL A 72 4.77 0.52 -0.83
CA VAL A 72 3.81 -0.47 -0.34
C VAL A 72 3.44 -1.36 -1.52
N GLN A 73 3.52 -2.67 -1.35
CA GLN A 73 3.28 -3.66 -2.41
C GLN A 73 1.97 -4.40 -2.14
N GLU A 74 1.09 -4.47 -3.13
CA GLU A 74 -0.13 -5.27 -3.07
C GLU A 74 -0.05 -6.41 -4.10
N LYS A 75 -0.11 -7.66 -3.59
CA LYS A 75 -0.27 -8.84 -4.44
C LYS A 75 -1.73 -8.90 -4.89
N MET A 76 -1.94 -8.91 -6.20
CA MET A 76 -3.29 -8.99 -6.79
C MET A 76 -3.87 -10.40 -6.67
N ARG A 77 -4.08 -10.84 -5.42
CA ARG A 77 -4.64 -12.14 -5.09
C ARG A 77 -5.50 -12.04 -3.81
N GLY A 78 -6.79 -12.27 -3.97
CA GLY A 78 -7.74 -12.16 -2.85
C GLY A 78 -8.12 -10.70 -2.54
N THR A 79 -8.70 -10.50 -1.37
CA THR A 79 -9.16 -9.18 -0.89
C THR A 79 -8.43 -8.86 0.41
N THR A 80 -7.44 -7.99 0.34
CA THR A 80 -6.62 -7.57 1.50
C THR A 80 -6.93 -6.12 1.84
N SER A 81 -7.04 -5.80 3.12
CA SER A 81 -7.20 -4.40 3.54
C SER A 81 -5.87 -3.65 3.47
N PHE A 82 -5.89 -2.34 3.18
CA PHE A 82 -4.69 -1.50 3.21
C PHE A 82 -3.97 -1.57 4.56
N THR A 83 -4.70 -1.61 5.68
CA THR A 83 -4.11 -1.72 7.02
C THR A 83 -3.30 -3.00 7.17
N GLU A 84 -3.89 -4.14 6.80
CA GLU A 84 -3.22 -5.43 6.85
C GLU A 84 -2.00 -5.48 5.92
N LEU A 85 -2.16 -4.98 4.70
CA LEU A 85 -1.10 -4.90 3.70
C LEU A 85 0.14 -4.15 4.20
N VAL A 86 -0.07 -2.99 4.83
CA VAL A 86 1.01 -2.15 5.36
C VAL A 86 1.68 -2.80 6.58
N LEU A 87 0.87 -3.40 7.48
CA LEU A 87 1.39 -4.13 8.64
C LEU A 87 2.23 -5.36 8.26
N LEU A 88 1.80 -6.14 7.26
CA LEU A 88 2.55 -7.30 6.75
C LEU A 88 3.94 -6.92 6.19
N GLN A 89 4.11 -5.66 5.79
CA GLN A 89 5.38 -5.13 5.30
C GLN A 89 6.20 -4.43 6.40
N GLY A 90 5.80 -4.57 7.67
CA GLY A 90 6.50 -4.00 8.82
C GLY A 90 6.38 -2.48 8.95
N LYS A 91 5.42 -1.88 8.23
CA LYS A 91 5.16 -0.43 8.25
C LYS A 91 3.96 -0.11 9.14
N THR A 92 3.85 1.15 9.56
CA THR A 92 2.77 1.64 10.40
C THR A 92 1.67 2.30 9.56
N PRO A 93 0.46 1.69 9.45
CA PRO A 93 -0.66 2.31 8.74
C PRO A 93 -1.36 3.36 9.61
N THR A 94 -1.65 4.52 9.04
CA THR A 94 -2.50 5.53 9.65
C THR A 94 -3.49 6.09 8.62
N SER A 95 -4.55 6.78 9.10
CA SER A 95 -5.56 7.38 8.23
C SER A 95 -5.89 8.79 8.68
N LYS A 96 -5.96 9.71 7.74
CA LYS A 96 -6.53 11.04 7.94
C LYS A 96 -7.91 11.08 7.30
N LEU A 97 -8.94 11.11 8.12
CA LEU A 97 -10.31 11.25 7.65
C LEU A 97 -10.55 12.68 7.15
N LEU A 98 -11.07 12.81 5.94
CA LEU A 98 -11.40 14.08 5.29
C LEU A 98 -12.92 14.35 5.35
N SER A 99 -13.72 13.31 5.11
CA SER A 99 -15.19 13.38 5.14
C SER A 99 -15.79 12.03 5.52
N TYR A 100 -16.89 12.06 6.25
CA TYR A 100 -17.67 10.87 6.60
C TYR A 100 -19.15 11.27 6.63
N THR A 101 -19.88 10.98 5.57
CA THR A 101 -21.22 11.53 5.37
C THR A 101 -22.22 10.43 5.06
N ARG A 102 -23.31 10.40 5.82
CA ARG A 102 -24.51 9.65 5.46
C ARG A 102 -25.22 10.33 4.30
N THR A 103 -25.44 9.62 3.20
CA THR A 103 -26.03 10.20 1.99
C THR A 103 -26.84 9.18 1.18
N LYS A 104 -27.60 9.65 0.20
CA LYS A 104 -28.21 8.80 -0.81
C LYS A 104 -27.17 8.38 -1.82
N PRO A 105 -27.16 7.11 -2.26
CA PRO A 105 -26.28 6.64 -3.32
C PRO A 105 -26.64 7.27 -4.67
N ASN A 106 -25.64 7.48 -5.52
CA ASN A 106 -25.84 7.78 -6.93
C ASN A 106 -26.11 6.48 -7.73
N GLU A 107 -26.48 6.62 -9.02
CA GLU A 107 -26.82 5.47 -9.88
C GLU A 107 -25.72 4.42 -9.93
N LYS A 108 -24.45 4.86 -10.05
CA LYS A 108 -23.30 3.95 -10.08
C LYS A 108 -23.10 3.20 -8.76
N GLU A 109 -23.27 3.88 -7.62
CA GLU A 109 -23.18 3.26 -6.31
C GLU A 109 -24.32 2.25 -6.08
N ILE A 110 -25.53 2.55 -6.61
CA ILE A 110 -26.67 1.62 -6.60
C ILE A 110 -26.33 0.35 -7.40
N GLU A 111 -25.82 0.53 -8.62
CA GLU A 111 -25.45 -0.59 -9.49
C GLU A 111 -24.34 -1.45 -8.87
N GLU A 112 -23.22 -0.84 -8.47
CA GLU A 112 -22.03 -1.57 -8.00
C GLU A 112 -22.25 -2.23 -6.63
N LEU A 113 -23.07 -1.63 -5.75
CA LEU A 113 -23.37 -2.17 -4.42
C LEU A 113 -24.66 -3.00 -4.37
N GLY A 114 -25.40 -3.11 -5.48
CA GLY A 114 -26.68 -3.84 -5.54
C GLY A 114 -27.71 -3.29 -4.55
N LEU A 115 -27.80 -1.96 -4.39
CA LEU A 115 -28.66 -1.32 -3.40
C LEU A 115 -30.12 -1.26 -3.88
N SER A 116 -31.04 -1.43 -2.93
CA SER A 116 -32.47 -1.21 -3.16
C SER A 116 -32.80 0.29 -3.12
N ARG A 117 -33.96 0.63 -3.73
CA ARG A 117 -34.47 2.02 -3.62
C ARG A 117 -34.71 2.38 -2.16
N GLY A 118 -34.18 3.54 -1.76
CA GLY A 118 -34.34 4.06 -0.41
C GLY A 118 -33.18 3.77 0.55
N GLU A 119 -32.32 2.84 0.26
CA GLU A 119 -31.13 2.60 1.07
C GLU A 119 -30.22 3.81 1.13
N SER A 120 -29.44 3.91 2.19
CA SER A 120 -28.44 4.96 2.40
C SER A 120 -27.06 4.32 2.46
N ILE A 121 -26.06 5.14 2.12
CA ILE A 121 -24.67 4.79 2.24
C ILE A 121 -23.94 5.76 3.19
N ILE A 122 -22.84 5.30 3.72
CA ILE A 122 -21.80 6.18 4.23
C ILE A 122 -20.79 6.38 3.11
N ARG A 123 -20.60 7.64 2.72
CA ARG A 123 -19.49 8.02 1.83
C ARG A 123 -18.37 8.58 2.67
N MET A 124 -17.21 7.92 2.61
CA MET A 124 -16.03 8.23 3.39
C MET A 124 -14.89 8.64 2.46
N GLU A 125 -14.30 9.82 2.71
CA GLU A 125 -13.07 10.26 2.07
C GLU A 125 -11.94 10.24 3.08
N ARG A 126 -10.80 9.64 2.72
CA ARG A 126 -9.63 9.59 3.59
C ARG A 126 -8.33 9.52 2.81
N VAL A 127 -7.25 9.97 3.44
CA VAL A 127 -5.88 9.71 3.01
C VAL A 127 -5.29 8.63 3.90
N ARG A 128 -4.67 7.62 3.30
CA ARG A 128 -3.98 6.54 4.01
C ARG A 128 -2.48 6.73 3.90
N TYR A 129 -1.81 6.47 5.00
CA TYR A 129 -0.38 6.67 5.19
C TYR A 129 0.30 5.35 5.53
N ALA A 130 1.55 5.20 5.09
CA ALA A 130 2.48 4.20 5.59
C ALA A 130 3.71 4.95 6.13
N ASP A 131 4.06 4.75 7.41
CA ASP A 131 5.15 5.46 8.12
C ASP A 131 5.06 6.99 7.98
N ASN A 132 3.86 7.54 8.15
CA ASN A 132 3.52 8.98 8.01
C ASN A 132 3.68 9.55 6.58
N VAL A 133 3.96 8.73 5.59
CA VAL A 133 3.99 9.14 4.17
C VAL A 133 2.63 8.87 3.54
N PRO A 134 1.97 9.86 2.89
CA PRO A 134 0.68 9.66 2.24
C PRO A 134 0.84 8.75 1.00
N VAL A 135 0.11 7.65 0.96
CA VAL A 135 0.22 6.63 -0.09
C VAL A 135 -0.97 6.64 -1.03
N VAL A 136 -2.18 6.73 -0.47
CA VAL A 136 -3.41 6.65 -1.22
C VAL A 136 -4.48 7.60 -0.69
N TYR A 137 -5.20 8.24 -1.61
CA TYR A 137 -6.46 8.95 -1.36
C TYR A 137 -7.61 8.05 -1.80
N GLU A 138 -8.57 7.82 -0.91
CA GLU A 138 -9.71 6.93 -1.12
C GLU A 138 -11.04 7.65 -0.96
N VAL A 139 -12.00 7.27 -1.79
CA VAL A 139 -13.43 7.57 -1.62
C VAL A 139 -14.16 6.24 -1.59
N ALA A 140 -14.62 5.83 -0.41
CA ALA A 140 -15.34 4.59 -0.19
C ALA A 140 -16.83 4.86 0.02
N SER A 141 -17.67 4.03 -0.58
CA SER A 141 -19.12 4.01 -0.42
C SER A 141 -19.52 2.69 0.22
N ILE A 142 -20.10 2.75 1.41
CA ILE A 142 -20.41 1.60 2.26
C ILE A 142 -21.92 1.58 2.54
N PRO A 143 -22.66 0.49 2.31
CA PRO A 143 -24.06 0.37 2.71
C PRO A 143 -24.22 0.63 4.21
N GLU A 144 -25.03 1.61 4.59
CA GLU A 144 -25.20 2.04 5.99
C GLU A 144 -25.59 0.88 6.91
N ARG A 145 -26.41 -0.07 6.42
CA ARG A 145 -26.89 -1.22 7.20
C ARG A 145 -25.77 -2.09 7.78
N LEU A 146 -24.59 -2.14 7.13
CA LEU A 146 -23.46 -2.96 7.57
C LEU A 146 -22.69 -2.35 8.75
N ILE A 147 -22.85 -1.02 8.95
CA ILE A 147 -22.03 -0.27 9.92
C ILE A 147 -22.86 0.63 10.84
N LYS A 148 -24.19 0.37 10.91
CA LYS A 148 -25.15 1.23 11.64
C LYS A 148 -24.79 1.47 13.11
N ASN A 149 -24.18 0.48 13.78
CA ASN A 149 -23.82 0.53 15.19
C ASN A 149 -22.32 0.49 15.42
N VAL A 150 -21.53 0.77 14.39
CA VAL A 150 -20.08 0.73 14.45
C VAL A 150 -19.52 2.13 14.68
N PRO A 151 -18.60 2.34 15.64
CA PRO A 151 -17.93 3.61 15.82
C PRO A 151 -17.24 4.08 14.53
N LYS A 152 -17.38 5.35 14.20
CA LYS A 152 -16.80 5.96 13.00
C LYS A 152 -15.29 5.72 12.88
N GLU A 153 -14.58 5.74 14.00
CA GLU A 153 -13.13 5.50 14.06
C GLU A 153 -12.75 4.09 13.61
N GLU A 154 -13.53 3.08 14.01
CA GLU A 154 -13.34 1.70 13.61
C GLU A 154 -13.54 1.52 12.10
N VAL A 155 -14.62 2.12 11.56
CA VAL A 155 -14.85 2.11 10.11
C VAL A 155 -13.73 2.82 9.36
N THR A 156 -13.21 3.93 9.91
CA THR A 156 -12.15 4.71 9.25
C THR A 156 -10.81 3.97 9.20
N ASN A 157 -10.43 3.30 10.29
CA ASN A 157 -9.09 2.72 10.44
C ASN A 157 -9.03 1.21 10.19
N HIS A 158 -10.11 0.48 10.54
CA HIS A 158 -10.09 -0.99 10.61
C HIS A 158 -11.32 -1.64 9.94
N PHE A 159 -11.85 -1.06 8.88
CA PHE A 159 -13.15 -1.43 8.30
C PHE A 159 -13.32 -2.95 8.07
N PHE A 160 -12.38 -3.60 7.41
CA PHE A 160 -12.47 -5.04 7.15
C PHE A 160 -12.46 -5.87 8.44
N LYS A 161 -11.54 -5.55 9.35
CA LYS A 161 -11.49 -6.19 10.67
C LYS A 161 -12.82 -5.99 11.42
N THR A 162 -13.37 -4.78 11.37
CA THR A 162 -14.64 -4.46 12.00
C THR A 162 -15.80 -5.30 11.44
N LEU A 163 -15.85 -5.53 10.13
CA LEU A 163 -16.84 -6.42 9.53
C LEU A 163 -16.68 -7.85 10.03
N VAL A 164 -15.44 -8.36 10.08
CA VAL A 164 -15.16 -9.72 10.58
C VAL A 164 -15.54 -9.86 12.06
N ASP A 165 -15.20 -8.89 12.90
CA ASP A 165 -15.57 -8.86 14.32
C ASP A 165 -17.10 -8.83 14.53
N ASN A 166 -17.85 -8.28 13.57
CA ASN A 166 -19.33 -8.29 13.55
C ASN A 166 -19.92 -9.52 12.86
N GLY A 167 -19.14 -10.56 12.60
CA GLY A 167 -19.60 -11.85 12.09
C GLY A 167 -19.73 -11.94 10.57
N TYR A 168 -19.32 -10.91 9.82
CA TYR A 168 -19.27 -10.99 8.35
C TYR A 168 -18.02 -11.74 7.90
N ARG A 169 -18.12 -12.45 6.78
CA ARG A 169 -16.98 -13.12 6.15
C ARG A 169 -16.63 -12.41 4.85
N ILE A 170 -15.37 -11.97 4.75
CA ILE A 170 -14.86 -11.29 3.55
C ILE A 170 -14.65 -12.33 2.44
N GLY A 171 -15.24 -12.08 1.29
CA GLY A 171 -15.14 -12.90 0.10
C GLY A 171 -14.18 -12.32 -0.94
N THR A 172 -14.67 -12.17 -2.16
CA THR A 172 -13.89 -11.74 -3.33
C THR A 172 -13.98 -10.24 -3.57
N SER A 173 -13.14 -9.73 -4.48
CA SER A 173 -13.26 -8.38 -5.01
C SER A 173 -13.15 -8.36 -6.53
N LYS A 174 -13.83 -7.39 -7.15
CA LYS A 174 -13.67 -7.03 -8.56
C LYS A 174 -12.91 -5.73 -8.64
N GLN A 175 -11.78 -5.75 -9.32
CA GLN A 175 -10.86 -4.62 -9.38
C GLN A 175 -10.61 -4.17 -10.82
N THR A 176 -10.47 -2.86 -11.03
CA THR A 176 -10.01 -2.27 -12.29
C THR A 176 -8.96 -1.24 -11.97
N ILE A 177 -7.74 -1.42 -12.52
CA ILE A 177 -6.60 -0.53 -12.35
C ILE A 177 -6.34 0.19 -13.65
N PHE A 178 -6.11 1.49 -13.58
CA PHE A 178 -5.78 2.34 -14.72
C PHE A 178 -4.92 3.53 -14.31
N ALA A 179 -4.17 4.08 -15.24
CA ALA A 179 -3.38 5.29 -15.02
C ALA A 179 -4.24 6.54 -15.23
N ARG A 180 -3.96 7.60 -14.47
CA ARG A 180 -4.52 8.93 -14.66
C ARG A 180 -3.58 10.01 -14.14
N LEU A 181 -3.87 11.26 -14.43
CA LEU A 181 -3.15 12.40 -13.86
C LEU A 181 -3.82 12.87 -12.57
N ALA A 182 -3.02 13.22 -11.57
CA ALA A 182 -3.50 13.81 -10.33
C ALA A 182 -4.06 15.21 -10.60
N ASN A 183 -5.33 15.41 -10.22
CA ASN A 183 -5.90 16.76 -10.18
C ASN A 183 -5.36 17.51 -8.95
N GLU A 184 -5.69 18.79 -8.83
CA GLU A 184 -5.20 19.67 -7.77
C GLU A 184 -5.55 19.15 -6.35
N LYS A 185 -6.80 18.70 -6.13
CA LYS A 185 -7.27 18.13 -4.86
C LYS A 185 -6.44 16.91 -4.45
N VAL A 186 -6.27 15.97 -5.38
CA VAL A 186 -5.51 14.73 -5.14
C VAL A 186 -4.03 15.01 -4.93
N ALA A 187 -3.46 15.92 -5.73
CA ALA A 187 -2.06 16.32 -5.59
C ALA A 187 -1.77 16.92 -4.21
N GLN A 188 -2.65 17.79 -3.72
CA GLN A 188 -2.54 18.37 -2.38
C GLN A 188 -2.62 17.32 -1.27
N TYR A 189 -3.58 16.38 -1.34
CA TYR A 189 -3.74 15.35 -0.32
C TYR A 189 -2.63 14.32 -0.29
N LEU A 190 -2.06 14.01 -1.46
CA LEU A 190 -0.98 13.04 -1.59
C LEU A 190 0.41 13.69 -1.54
N GLU A 191 0.49 15.02 -1.35
CA GLU A 191 1.75 15.76 -1.30
C GLU A 191 2.64 15.48 -2.52
N ILE A 192 2.05 15.62 -3.72
CA ILE A 192 2.70 15.45 -5.01
C ILE A 192 2.40 16.65 -5.91
N THR A 193 3.12 16.78 -7.01
CA THR A 193 2.85 17.82 -8.01
C THR A 193 1.55 17.53 -8.78
N LYS A 194 0.81 18.58 -9.12
CA LYS A 194 -0.34 18.51 -10.04
C LYS A 194 0.09 17.89 -11.36
N ASN A 195 -0.80 17.11 -11.97
CA ASN A 195 -0.57 16.36 -13.21
C ASN A 195 0.50 15.27 -13.12
N LYS A 196 0.99 14.92 -11.94
CA LYS A 196 1.79 13.71 -11.77
C LYS A 196 0.97 12.47 -12.10
N ALA A 197 1.58 11.51 -12.79
CA ALA A 197 0.93 10.23 -13.07
C ALA A 197 0.70 9.45 -11.77
N ILE A 198 -0.52 8.93 -11.60
CA ILE A 198 -0.94 8.13 -10.46
C ILE A 198 -1.66 6.87 -10.96
N LEU A 199 -1.65 5.82 -10.13
CA LEU A 199 -2.47 4.65 -10.34
C LEU A 199 -3.86 4.88 -9.72
N ALA A 200 -4.90 4.56 -10.45
CA ALA A 200 -6.27 4.61 -9.96
C ALA A 200 -6.84 3.18 -9.93
N LEU A 201 -7.47 2.84 -8.83
CA LEU A 201 -8.18 1.57 -8.62
C LEU A 201 -9.65 1.86 -8.39
N LYS A 202 -10.53 1.15 -9.11
CA LYS A 202 -11.92 0.98 -8.73
C LYS A 202 -12.10 -0.44 -8.23
N GLN A 203 -12.69 -0.59 -7.05
CA GLN A 203 -12.92 -1.92 -6.47
C GLN A 203 -14.34 -2.01 -5.90
N VAL A 204 -14.95 -3.16 -6.14
CA VAL A 204 -16.14 -3.62 -5.41
C VAL A 204 -15.73 -4.84 -4.61
N SER A 205 -15.96 -4.81 -3.31
CA SER A 205 -15.65 -5.90 -2.40
C SER A 205 -16.94 -6.61 -1.98
N TYR A 206 -16.89 -7.93 -1.94
CA TYR A 206 -18.03 -8.79 -1.64
C TYR A 206 -17.78 -9.63 -0.39
N LEU A 207 -18.84 -9.88 0.37
CA LEU A 207 -18.88 -10.91 1.39
C LEU A 207 -18.93 -12.31 0.75
N GLU A 208 -18.70 -13.37 1.53
CA GLU A 208 -18.78 -14.75 1.04
C GLU A 208 -20.16 -15.13 0.48
N ASP A 209 -21.22 -14.50 0.97
CA ASP A 209 -22.59 -14.67 0.47
C ASP A 209 -22.89 -13.94 -0.85
N GLY A 210 -21.90 -13.24 -1.41
CA GLY A 210 -21.99 -12.47 -2.65
C GLY A 210 -22.53 -11.05 -2.48
N GLN A 211 -22.85 -10.60 -1.25
CA GLN A 211 -23.30 -9.23 -1.01
C GLN A 211 -22.14 -8.24 -1.14
N ALA A 212 -22.31 -7.18 -1.93
CA ALA A 212 -21.35 -6.09 -1.98
C ALA A 212 -21.38 -5.27 -0.68
N PHE A 213 -20.20 -5.07 -0.07
CA PHE A 213 -20.06 -4.31 1.18
C PHE A 213 -19.28 -3.00 1.04
N GLU A 214 -18.52 -2.83 -0.03
CA GLU A 214 -17.76 -1.62 -0.30
C GLU A 214 -17.61 -1.39 -1.81
N PHE A 215 -17.80 -0.14 -2.24
CA PHE A 215 -17.35 0.36 -3.53
C PHE A 215 -16.37 1.49 -3.29
N VAL A 216 -15.11 1.30 -3.68
CA VAL A 216 -14.04 2.26 -3.42
C VAL A 216 -13.35 2.71 -4.70
N ASN A 217 -13.04 4.01 -4.76
CA ASN A 217 -12.17 4.63 -5.75
C ASN A 217 -10.90 5.09 -5.03
N SER A 218 -9.79 4.46 -5.33
CA SER A 218 -8.49 4.73 -4.72
C SER A 218 -7.53 5.34 -5.74
N GLN A 219 -6.69 6.26 -5.29
CA GLN A 219 -5.69 6.94 -6.11
C GLN A 219 -4.35 6.87 -5.41
N TYR A 220 -3.43 6.11 -5.97
CA TYR A 220 -2.14 5.76 -5.38
C TYR A 220 -1.00 6.54 -6.02
N VAL A 221 -0.04 6.96 -5.20
CA VAL A 221 1.23 7.51 -5.69
C VAL A 221 2.09 6.35 -6.18
N GLY A 222 2.30 6.22 -7.50
CA GLY A 222 3.03 5.10 -8.09
C GLY A 222 4.49 4.95 -7.63
N GLU A 223 5.11 6.01 -7.10
CA GLU A 223 6.44 5.95 -6.47
C GLU A 223 6.40 5.37 -5.05
N ARG A 224 5.21 5.31 -4.43
CA ARG A 224 5.00 4.86 -3.04
C ARG A 224 4.19 3.57 -2.94
N PHE A 225 3.58 3.15 -4.04
CA PHE A 225 2.70 1.99 -4.10
C PHE A 225 2.82 1.27 -5.43
N GLU A 226 2.77 -0.06 -5.40
CA GLU A 226 2.74 -0.89 -6.61
C GLU A 226 1.84 -2.12 -6.43
N PHE A 227 1.20 -2.51 -7.52
CA PHE A 227 0.48 -3.77 -7.63
C PHE A 227 1.36 -4.77 -8.36
N TYR A 228 1.41 -6.01 -7.87
CA TYR A 228 2.13 -7.06 -8.56
C TYR A 228 1.30 -8.34 -8.68
N LEU A 229 1.54 -9.08 -9.74
CA LEU A 229 0.92 -10.37 -10.03
C LEU A 229 2.00 -11.42 -10.18
N GLU A 230 1.87 -12.54 -9.47
CA GLU A 230 2.71 -13.73 -9.67
C GLU A 230 1.87 -14.80 -10.36
N ASN A 231 2.28 -15.20 -11.56
CA ASN A 231 1.73 -16.34 -12.27
C ASN A 231 2.55 -17.57 -11.87
N ASN A 232 1.92 -18.49 -11.14
CA ASN A 232 2.49 -19.79 -10.80
C ASN A 232 2.01 -20.83 -11.80
#